data_153c7faf81f35cac308588bae3061f10
#
_entry.id   153c7faf81f35cac308588bae3061f10
#
_cell.length_a   1.000
_cell.length_b   1.000
_cell.length_c   1.000
_cell.angle_alpha   90.00
_cell.angle_beta   90.00
_cell.angle_gamma   90.00
#
_symmetry.space_group_name_H-M   'P 1'
#
loop_
_entity.id
_entity.type
_entity.pdbx_description
1 polymer ?
#
loop_
_entity_poly.entity_id
_entity_poly.type
_entity_poly.pdbx_seq_one_letter_code
_entity_poly.pdbx_strand_id
1 'polypeptide(L)'
;MKNENVITKNANNAKNASSTASNNSIAMKGTKGSGKWSEMRTLPLNLLRIDTNYQRDLNLSRVRYIVNNFDPDLVGIPQVSYRDGMFFVFDGQHTIKALGLLKNDPAYPIVCKVYYGLTGEEEAGLFHKFNTSRTPINAISIIKAQAAYGDEKIKSFLQCTKSAGFIIDPTKPRNCRYGIRAVRTALNCFSSLGTENYKFMLDLLRRTWRGERWSLNQNMLNAMELLLRVFWHELHRVDDFAKKMSRFTDNDINKEAANFYEMSNPYRYAWALGSLYNKRAAKEEHDGLELKKLNYVNFR
;
A
#
# COMPACT_ATOMS: atom_id res chain seq x y z
N MET A 1 29.06 51.89 23.53
CA MET A 1 29.33 51.25 24.83
C MET A 1 28.19 50.25 25.11
N LYS A 2 28.48 49.04 25.51
CA LYS A 2 27.63 47.88 25.81
C LYS A 2 27.17 47.10 24.57
N ASN A 3 27.96 46.02 24.24
CA ASN A 3 27.52 44.66 24.04
C ASN A 3 28.71 43.82 23.53
N GLU A 4 29.74 43.70 24.31
CA GLU A 4 30.76 42.66 24.25
C GLU A 4 30.67 41.90 25.57
N ASN A 5 29.98 40.75 25.62
CA ASN A 5 30.09 39.76 26.71
C ASN A 5 29.02 38.66 26.63
N VAL A 6 28.91 37.98 25.46
CA VAL A 6 28.11 36.74 25.37
C VAL A 6 28.83 35.58 24.61
N ILE A 7 30.06 35.78 24.12
CA ILE A 7 30.72 34.75 23.27
C ILE A 7 31.78 33.91 24.00
N THR A 8 31.96 34.04 25.31
CA THR A 8 33.01 33.32 26.03
C THR A 8 32.56 32.29 27.07
N LYS A 9 31.33 31.77 26.98
CA LYS A 9 30.88 30.71 27.92
C LYS A 9 30.56 29.34 27.27
N ASN A 10 30.71 29.16 25.96
CA ASN A 10 30.43 27.87 25.31
C ASN A 10 31.66 27.09 24.82
N ALA A 11 32.85 27.43 25.24
CA ALA A 11 34.09 26.75 24.81
C ALA A 11 34.68 25.73 25.82
N ASN A 12 34.08 25.55 27.00
CA ASN A 12 34.62 24.67 28.03
C ASN A 12 33.82 23.38 28.33
N ASN A 13 32.80 23.03 27.54
CA ASN A 13 32.06 21.79 27.74
C ASN A 13 32.34 20.70 26.66
N ALA A 14 33.36 20.87 25.81
CA ALA A 14 33.69 19.94 24.73
C ALA A 14 34.94 19.07 25.00
N LYS A 15 35.40 18.96 26.24
CA LYS A 15 36.64 18.16 26.57
C LYS A 15 36.51 17.08 27.64
N ASN A 16 35.29 16.60 27.93
CA ASN A 16 35.11 15.46 28.84
C ASN A 16 34.08 14.42 28.39
N ALA A 17 34.07 14.08 27.09
CA ALA A 17 33.26 12.98 26.54
C ALA A 17 34.18 12.00 25.79
N SER A 18 35.25 11.58 26.41
CA SER A 18 36.00 10.42 25.95
C SER A 18 36.14 9.44 27.12
N SER A 19 35.74 8.19 26.86
CA SER A 19 35.82 7.00 27.74
C SER A 19 34.61 6.83 28.68
N THR A 20 33.59 6.15 28.16
CA THR A 20 32.99 4.94 28.74
C THR A 20 31.79 4.54 27.84
N ALA A 21 32.10 3.94 26.70
CA ALA A 21 31.11 3.11 26.03
C ALA A 21 30.95 1.84 26.87
N SER A 22 30.19 1.91 27.95
CA SER A 22 29.76 0.72 28.67
C SER A 22 28.84 -0.07 27.75
N ASN A 23 29.25 -1.26 27.33
CA ASN A 23 28.47 -2.29 26.66
C ASN A 23 27.28 -2.70 27.55
N ASN A 24 26.21 -1.93 27.51
CA ASN A 24 24.91 -2.35 28.01
C ASN A 24 24.25 -3.24 26.95
N SER A 25 24.72 -4.48 26.82
CA SER A 25 23.99 -5.52 26.13
C SER A 25 22.74 -5.87 26.94
N ILE A 26 21.58 -5.43 26.51
CA ILE A 26 20.30 -5.90 27.05
C ILE A 26 20.10 -7.32 26.52
N ALA A 27 20.64 -8.32 27.26
CA ALA A 27 20.43 -9.72 26.97
C ALA A 27 18.99 -10.09 27.35
N MET A 28 18.11 -10.26 26.36
CA MET A 28 16.82 -10.92 26.58
C MET A 28 17.03 -12.42 26.63
N LYS A 29 17.04 -13.00 27.86
CA LYS A 29 17.08 -14.44 28.05
C LYS A 29 15.87 -15.09 27.43
N GLY A 30 16.07 -15.96 26.44
CA GLY A 30 15.04 -16.87 25.94
C GLY A 30 14.50 -17.76 27.07
N THR A 31 13.31 -18.32 26.86
CA THR A 31 12.61 -19.22 27.76
C THR A 31 13.55 -20.30 28.32
N LYS A 32 13.59 -20.44 29.65
CA LYS A 32 14.36 -21.47 30.36
C LYS A 32 14.06 -22.84 29.74
N GLY A 33 15.10 -23.48 29.16
CA GLY A 33 15.04 -24.88 28.72
C GLY A 33 15.71 -25.24 27.41
N SER A 34 16.01 -24.29 26.49
CA SER A 34 16.51 -24.64 25.14
C SER A 34 17.98 -24.29 24.84
N GLY A 35 18.71 -23.69 25.76
CA GLY A 35 20.08 -23.19 25.50
C GLY A 35 20.13 -22.04 24.48
N LYS A 36 18.96 -21.54 24.01
CA LYS A 36 18.84 -20.51 22.99
C LYS A 36 18.63 -19.15 23.62
N TRP A 37 19.32 -18.15 23.08
CA TRP A 37 19.19 -16.79 23.57
C TRP A 37 19.41 -15.77 22.43
N SER A 38 19.10 -14.50 22.63
CA SER A 38 19.35 -13.46 21.67
C SER A 38 19.79 -12.16 22.31
N GLU A 39 20.56 -11.37 21.58
CA GLU A 39 21.04 -10.05 22.01
C GLU A 39 20.97 -9.04 20.85
N MET A 40 21.01 -7.75 21.18
CA MET A 40 21.27 -6.68 20.22
C MET A 40 22.77 -6.52 20.08
N ARG A 41 23.27 -6.60 18.85
CA ARG A 41 24.71 -6.50 18.57
C ARG A 41 24.96 -5.68 17.31
N THR A 42 25.95 -4.81 17.37
CA THR A 42 26.42 -4.08 16.18
C THR A 42 27.39 -4.96 15.42
N LEU A 43 27.12 -5.19 14.15
CA LEU A 43 27.92 -6.02 13.24
C LEU A 43 28.26 -5.23 11.98
N PRO A 44 29.48 -5.38 11.45
CA PRO A 44 29.81 -4.83 10.14
C PRO A 44 29.10 -5.62 9.03
N LEU A 45 28.69 -4.93 7.96
CA LEU A 45 27.92 -5.52 6.84
C LEU A 45 28.63 -6.73 6.20
N ASN A 46 29.96 -6.70 6.12
CA ASN A 46 30.75 -7.76 5.49
C ASN A 46 30.76 -9.08 6.27
N LEU A 47 30.35 -9.12 7.54
CA LEU A 47 30.20 -10.35 8.30
C LEU A 47 28.82 -11.03 8.06
N LEU A 48 27.87 -10.33 7.46
CA LEU A 48 26.52 -10.83 7.27
C LEU A 48 26.42 -11.70 6.01
N ARG A 49 25.84 -12.89 6.15
CA ARG A 49 25.66 -13.88 5.08
C ARG A 49 24.17 -14.13 4.85
N ILE A 50 23.81 -14.51 3.63
CA ILE A 50 22.46 -14.95 3.27
C ILE A 50 22.52 -16.45 2.98
N ASP A 51 21.65 -17.22 3.61
CA ASP A 51 21.50 -18.64 3.31
C ASP A 51 20.48 -18.82 2.20
N THR A 52 20.95 -19.17 1.00
CA THR A 52 20.12 -19.31 -0.20
C THR A 52 19.29 -20.59 -0.21
N ASN A 53 19.50 -21.54 0.72
CA ASN A 53 18.77 -22.79 0.74
C ASN A 53 17.28 -22.62 1.08
N TYR A 54 16.92 -21.58 1.85
CA TYR A 54 15.53 -21.33 2.23
C TYR A 54 15.07 -19.89 1.99
N GLN A 55 15.97 -18.95 1.74
CA GLN A 55 15.59 -17.58 1.47
C GLN A 55 15.27 -17.39 -0.01
N ARG A 56 14.27 -16.55 -0.26
CA ARG A 56 13.91 -16.12 -1.63
C ARG A 56 15.02 -15.28 -2.24
N ASP A 57 15.06 -15.26 -3.56
CA ASP A 57 15.94 -14.39 -4.31
C ASP A 57 15.76 -12.91 -3.95
N LEU A 58 16.86 -12.18 -4.04
CA LEU A 58 16.88 -10.76 -3.76
C LEU A 58 16.09 -9.98 -4.82
N ASN A 59 15.05 -9.28 -4.40
CA ASN A 59 14.31 -8.39 -5.29
C ASN A 59 15.03 -7.06 -5.45
N LEU A 60 15.74 -6.88 -6.57
CA LEU A 60 16.51 -5.69 -6.88
C LEU A 60 15.65 -4.41 -6.99
N SER A 61 14.39 -4.52 -7.46
CA SER A 61 13.48 -3.38 -7.52
C SER A 61 13.15 -2.87 -6.11
N ARG A 62 12.97 -3.77 -5.15
CA ARG A 62 12.79 -3.40 -3.74
C ARG A 62 14.04 -2.78 -3.13
N VAL A 63 15.22 -3.30 -3.45
CA VAL A 63 16.49 -2.69 -3.01
C VAL A 63 16.62 -1.27 -3.54
N ARG A 64 16.37 -1.05 -4.85
CA ARG A 64 16.40 0.29 -5.46
C ARG A 64 15.39 1.23 -4.82
N TYR A 65 14.18 0.74 -4.53
CA TYR A 65 13.17 1.53 -3.83
C TYR A 65 13.66 2.00 -2.46
N ILE A 66 14.27 1.11 -1.67
CA ILE A 66 14.85 1.47 -0.35
C ILE A 66 15.97 2.48 -0.51
N VAL A 67 16.86 2.31 -1.50
CA VAL A 67 17.97 3.25 -1.76
C VAL A 67 17.44 4.64 -2.11
N ASN A 68 16.46 4.73 -3.02
CA ASN A 68 15.92 6.00 -3.50
C ASN A 68 15.05 6.74 -2.47
N ASN A 69 14.49 6.01 -1.50
CA ASN A 69 13.60 6.53 -0.46
C ASN A 69 14.17 6.22 0.93
N PHE A 70 15.49 6.30 1.08
CA PHE A 70 16.13 5.92 2.34
C PHE A 70 15.75 6.88 3.46
N ASP A 71 15.18 6.31 4.51
CA ASP A 71 14.85 7.00 5.74
C ASP A 71 15.41 6.15 6.90
N PRO A 72 16.36 6.67 7.68
CA PRO A 72 16.97 5.94 8.78
C PRO A 72 15.96 5.52 9.86
N ASP A 73 14.88 6.27 10.04
CA ASP A 73 13.83 5.95 11.02
C ASP A 73 12.96 4.76 10.58
N LEU A 74 12.97 4.42 9.28
CA LEU A 74 12.25 3.28 8.73
C LEU A 74 13.12 2.01 8.60
N VAL A 75 14.39 2.08 8.95
CA VAL A 75 15.29 0.93 8.89
C VAL A 75 14.95 -0.05 10.00
N GLY A 76 14.38 -1.19 9.63
CA GLY A 76 14.13 -2.28 10.58
C GLY A 76 15.42 -2.94 11.04
N ILE A 77 15.42 -3.47 12.26
CA ILE A 77 16.56 -4.20 12.83
C ILE A 77 16.63 -5.59 12.18
N PRO A 78 17.72 -5.92 11.45
CA PRO A 78 17.90 -7.24 10.86
C PRO A 78 17.93 -8.35 11.92
N GLN A 79 17.33 -9.49 11.59
CA GLN A 79 17.34 -10.69 12.43
C GLN A 79 18.42 -11.64 11.91
N VAL A 80 19.33 -12.03 12.78
CA VAL A 80 20.55 -12.74 12.42
C VAL A 80 20.71 -13.96 13.31
N SER A 81 21.09 -15.09 12.76
CA SER A 81 21.47 -16.29 13.48
C SER A 81 23.00 -16.42 13.48
N TYR A 82 23.59 -16.74 14.63
CA TYR A 82 25.00 -17.10 14.72
C TYR A 82 25.13 -18.60 14.83
N ARG A 83 25.64 -19.23 13.77
CA ARG A 83 25.93 -20.67 13.71
C ARG A 83 27.19 -20.93 12.88
N ASP A 84 27.89 -21.98 13.15
CA ASP A 84 29.08 -22.39 12.41
C ASP A 84 30.14 -21.29 12.28
N GLY A 85 30.25 -20.43 13.30
CA GLY A 85 31.19 -19.30 13.30
C GLY A 85 30.79 -18.12 12.42
N MET A 86 29.59 -18.12 11.80
CA MET A 86 29.11 -17.13 10.83
C MET A 86 27.76 -16.52 11.23
N PHE A 87 27.50 -15.32 10.72
CA PHE A 87 26.24 -14.59 10.93
C PHE A 87 25.36 -14.72 9.73
N PHE A 88 24.25 -15.44 9.85
CA PHE A 88 23.25 -15.65 8.80
C PHE A 88 22.03 -14.77 9.03
N VAL A 89 21.73 -13.89 8.07
CA VAL A 89 20.57 -13.00 8.13
C VAL A 89 19.35 -13.78 7.68
N PHE A 90 18.33 -13.90 8.53
CA PHE A 90 17.06 -14.54 8.14
C PHE A 90 15.90 -13.56 7.98
N ASP A 91 16.03 -12.30 8.43
CA ASP A 91 15.11 -11.21 8.04
C ASP A 91 15.91 -9.92 7.86
N GLY A 92 15.56 -9.10 6.85
CA GLY A 92 16.22 -7.82 6.58
C GLY A 92 17.22 -7.82 5.42
N GLN A 93 17.32 -8.89 4.59
CA GLN A 93 18.29 -8.98 3.48
C GLN A 93 18.25 -7.78 2.51
N HIS A 94 17.05 -7.24 2.17
CA HIS A 94 16.93 -6.09 1.29
C HIS A 94 17.49 -4.81 1.93
N THR A 95 17.27 -4.62 3.22
CA THR A 95 17.80 -3.50 3.99
C THR A 95 19.33 -3.54 4.03
N ILE A 96 19.92 -4.70 4.33
CA ILE A 96 21.37 -4.89 4.36
C ILE A 96 21.97 -4.59 2.98
N LYS A 97 21.36 -5.11 1.90
CA LYS A 97 21.83 -4.85 0.54
C LYS A 97 21.73 -3.37 0.17
N ALA A 98 20.63 -2.72 0.54
CA ALA A 98 20.43 -1.29 0.29
C ALA A 98 21.45 -0.44 1.06
N LEU A 99 21.72 -0.74 2.34
CA LEU A 99 22.74 -0.06 3.13
C LEU A 99 24.14 -0.24 2.53
N GLY A 100 24.46 -1.45 2.07
CA GLY A 100 25.74 -1.71 1.39
C GLY A 100 25.95 -0.83 0.15
N LEU A 101 24.87 -0.58 -0.63
CA LEU A 101 24.91 0.31 -1.79
C LEU A 101 24.98 1.80 -1.39
N LEU A 102 24.23 2.20 -0.36
CA LEU A 102 24.16 3.59 0.09
C LEU A 102 25.47 4.06 0.76
N LYS A 103 26.04 3.21 1.59
CA LYS A 103 27.22 3.56 2.40
C LYS A 103 28.51 3.29 1.66
N ASN A 104 28.50 2.39 0.69
CA ASN A 104 29.66 1.93 -0.05
C ASN A 104 30.85 1.57 0.85
N ASP A 105 30.53 1.06 2.04
CA ASP A 105 31.49 0.67 3.07
C ASP A 105 31.13 -0.74 3.59
N PRO A 106 31.93 -1.76 3.25
CA PRO A 106 31.72 -3.11 3.74
C PRO A 106 31.80 -3.25 5.27
N ALA A 107 32.53 -2.36 5.93
CA ALA A 107 32.66 -2.34 7.39
C ALA A 107 31.57 -1.50 8.08
N TYR A 108 30.62 -0.91 7.33
CA TYR A 108 29.58 -0.10 7.91
C TYR A 108 28.82 -0.85 9.01
N PRO A 109 28.76 -0.30 10.24
CA PRO A 109 28.15 -0.96 11.37
C PRO A 109 26.64 -0.90 11.31
N ILE A 110 25.97 -2.04 11.51
CA ILE A 110 24.51 -2.13 11.64
C ILE A 110 24.12 -2.86 12.92
N VAL A 111 23.14 -2.32 13.63
CA VAL A 111 22.58 -3.01 14.81
C VAL A 111 21.69 -4.14 14.33
N CYS A 112 21.97 -5.35 14.79
CA CYS A 112 21.23 -6.57 14.49
C CYS A 112 20.72 -7.22 15.78
N LYS A 113 19.61 -7.94 15.70
CA LYS A 113 19.24 -8.89 16.75
C LYS A 113 19.81 -10.25 16.40
N VAL A 114 20.78 -10.69 17.20
CA VAL A 114 21.53 -11.94 16.98
C VAL A 114 20.96 -13.05 17.85
N TYR A 115 20.65 -14.17 17.23
CA TYR A 115 20.17 -15.39 17.88
C TYR A 115 21.29 -16.43 17.92
N TYR A 116 21.43 -17.08 19.06
CA TYR A 116 22.44 -18.12 19.30
C TYR A 116 21.76 -19.45 19.58
N GLY A 117 22.45 -20.54 19.23
CA GLY A 117 22.00 -21.90 19.47
C GLY A 117 20.85 -22.39 18.57
N LEU A 118 20.62 -21.70 17.45
CA LEU A 118 19.64 -22.15 16.43
C LEU A 118 20.32 -23.16 15.49
N THR A 119 19.56 -24.19 15.09
CA THR A 119 19.90 -25.01 13.93
C THR A 119 19.42 -24.31 12.63
N GLY A 120 19.90 -24.77 11.45
CA GLY A 120 19.47 -24.23 10.17
C GLY A 120 17.97 -24.42 9.94
N GLU A 121 17.39 -25.53 10.40
CA GLU A 121 15.93 -25.77 10.32
C GLU A 121 15.13 -24.80 11.18
N GLU A 122 15.62 -24.50 12.38
CA GLU A 122 14.98 -23.54 13.29
C GLU A 122 15.08 -22.11 12.78
N GLU A 123 16.20 -21.75 12.16
CA GLU A 123 16.40 -20.49 11.47
C GLU A 123 15.39 -20.33 10.32
N ALA A 124 15.24 -21.36 9.47
CA ALA A 124 14.24 -21.39 8.41
C ALA A 124 12.81 -21.31 8.97
N GLY A 125 12.54 -21.97 10.09
CA GLY A 125 11.27 -21.88 10.80
C GLY A 125 10.96 -20.46 11.32
N LEU A 126 11.96 -19.77 11.85
CA LEU A 126 11.84 -18.36 12.24
C LEU A 126 11.63 -17.45 11.02
N PHE A 127 12.39 -17.64 9.94
CA PHE A 127 12.17 -16.93 8.68
C PHE A 127 10.71 -17.04 8.21
N HIS A 128 10.16 -18.27 8.21
CA HIS A 128 8.75 -18.48 7.87
C HIS A 128 7.83 -17.70 8.81
N LYS A 129 7.99 -17.83 10.12
CA LYS A 129 7.17 -17.13 11.12
C LYS A 129 7.23 -15.61 10.97
N PHE A 130 8.42 -15.01 10.81
CA PHE A 130 8.56 -13.57 10.60
C PHE A 130 7.85 -13.06 9.35
N ASN A 131 7.82 -13.86 8.28
CA ASN A 131 7.15 -13.48 7.04
C ASN A 131 5.65 -13.74 7.05
N THR A 132 5.16 -14.73 7.80
CA THR A 132 3.73 -15.11 7.84
C THR A 132 2.95 -14.48 8.98
N SER A 133 3.60 -14.18 10.12
CA SER A 133 2.94 -13.58 11.29
C SER A 133 2.70 -12.07 11.18
N ARG A 134 3.31 -11.40 10.20
CA ARG A 134 3.06 -9.97 9.95
C ARG A 134 1.68 -9.80 9.33
N THR A 135 0.71 -9.39 10.12
CA THR A 135 -0.61 -9.03 9.61
C THR A 135 -0.46 -7.82 8.68
N PRO A 136 -0.85 -7.92 7.40
CA PRO A 136 -0.80 -6.77 6.50
C PRO A 136 -1.66 -5.65 7.07
N ILE A 137 -1.10 -4.44 7.14
CA ILE A 137 -1.87 -3.26 7.53
C ILE A 137 -2.95 -3.05 6.47
N ASN A 138 -4.20 -2.93 6.91
CA ASN A 138 -5.30 -2.72 5.99
C ASN A 138 -5.23 -1.31 5.35
N ALA A 139 -5.78 -1.19 4.14
CA ALA A 139 -5.71 0.06 3.36
C ALA A 139 -6.28 1.28 4.10
N ILE A 140 -7.27 1.08 4.98
CA ILE A 140 -7.86 2.18 5.74
C ILE A 140 -6.93 2.68 6.84
N SER A 141 -6.26 1.78 7.56
CA SER A 141 -5.28 2.20 8.56
C SER A 141 -4.16 3.02 7.93
N ILE A 142 -3.72 2.65 6.73
CA ILE A 142 -2.73 3.42 5.96
C ILE A 142 -3.29 4.81 5.62
N ILE A 143 -4.51 4.88 5.06
CA ILE A 143 -5.16 6.14 4.68
C ILE A 143 -5.40 7.03 5.90
N LYS A 144 -5.84 6.48 7.03
CA LYS A 144 -6.00 7.23 8.28
C LYS A 144 -4.67 7.81 8.78
N ALA A 145 -3.61 7.03 8.74
CA ALA A 145 -2.26 7.50 9.12
C ALA A 145 -1.77 8.62 8.19
N GLN A 146 -1.94 8.47 6.87
CA GLN A 146 -1.57 9.51 5.90
C GLN A 146 -2.38 10.80 6.09
N ALA A 147 -3.69 10.69 6.36
CA ALA A 147 -4.52 11.86 6.67
C ALA A 147 -4.06 12.57 7.95
N ALA A 148 -3.71 11.80 9.00
CA ALA A 148 -3.20 12.33 10.27
C ALA A 148 -1.81 12.97 10.10
N TYR A 149 -0.97 12.42 9.25
CA TYR A 149 0.34 12.97 8.89
C TYR A 149 0.26 14.26 8.06
N GLY A 150 -0.92 14.60 7.54
CA GLY A 150 -1.12 15.87 6.81
C GLY A 150 -1.17 15.72 5.29
N ASP A 151 -1.31 14.51 4.74
CA ASP A 151 -1.45 14.29 3.29
C ASP A 151 -2.74 14.96 2.78
N GLU A 152 -2.61 16.10 2.11
CA GLU A 152 -3.74 16.91 1.63
C GLU A 152 -4.54 16.18 0.53
N LYS A 153 -3.91 15.34 -0.27
CA LYS A 153 -4.61 14.54 -1.28
C LYS A 153 -5.54 13.52 -0.60
N ILE A 154 -5.06 12.87 0.43
CA ILE A 154 -5.84 11.90 1.20
C ILE A 154 -6.97 12.58 1.97
N LYS A 155 -6.72 13.75 2.58
CA LYS A 155 -7.75 14.55 3.24
C LYS A 155 -8.85 14.95 2.25
N SER A 156 -8.47 15.47 1.08
CA SER A 156 -9.39 15.84 0.01
C SER A 156 -10.22 14.64 -0.47
N PHE A 157 -9.61 13.47 -0.68
CA PHE A 157 -10.30 12.24 -1.02
C PHE A 157 -11.36 11.86 0.02
N LEU A 158 -10.98 11.84 1.31
CA LEU A 158 -11.89 11.49 2.39
C LEU A 158 -13.05 12.49 2.51
N GLN A 159 -12.75 13.78 2.41
CA GLN A 159 -13.75 14.84 2.47
C GLN A 159 -14.71 14.77 1.27
N CYS A 160 -14.19 14.61 0.06
CA CYS A 160 -14.97 14.45 -1.16
C CYS A 160 -15.92 13.24 -1.07
N THR A 161 -15.40 12.10 -0.65
CA THR A 161 -16.19 10.87 -0.49
C THR A 161 -17.30 11.06 0.54
N LYS A 162 -16.99 11.68 1.69
CA LYS A 162 -17.96 11.98 2.74
C LYS A 162 -19.02 12.97 2.27
N SER A 163 -18.65 14.03 1.56
CA SER A 163 -19.58 15.04 1.04
C SER A 163 -20.54 14.48 0.00
N ALA A 164 -20.13 13.44 -0.74
CA ALA A 164 -20.98 12.70 -1.66
C ALA A 164 -21.93 11.70 -0.96
N GLY A 165 -21.86 11.61 0.38
CA GLY A 165 -22.71 10.72 1.20
C GLY A 165 -22.19 9.30 1.32
N PHE A 166 -20.93 9.03 0.98
CA PHE A 166 -20.31 7.71 1.10
C PHE A 166 -19.39 7.61 2.32
N ILE A 167 -19.17 6.39 2.76
CA ILE A 167 -18.37 6.07 3.93
C ILE A 167 -17.21 5.17 3.52
N ILE A 168 -15.99 5.56 3.88
CA ILE A 168 -14.80 4.72 3.77
C ILE A 168 -14.68 3.94 5.08
N ASP A 169 -15.29 2.76 5.15
CA ASP A 169 -15.22 1.93 6.36
C ASP A 169 -15.36 0.43 6.05
N PRO A 170 -14.27 -0.35 6.11
CA PRO A 170 -14.30 -1.79 5.88
C PRO A 170 -14.90 -2.58 7.05
N THR A 171 -15.01 -1.96 8.23
CA THR A 171 -15.45 -2.66 9.46
C THR A 171 -16.96 -2.73 9.57
N LYS A 172 -17.70 -1.94 8.79
CA LYS A 172 -19.16 -1.93 8.83
C LYS A 172 -19.78 -3.22 8.29
N PRO A 173 -20.95 -3.61 8.82
CA PRO A 173 -21.63 -4.84 8.43
C PRO A 173 -21.76 -5.00 6.92
N ARG A 174 -21.86 -6.25 6.47
CA ARG A 174 -21.96 -6.60 5.03
C ARG A 174 -23.06 -5.86 4.28
N ASN A 175 -24.10 -5.39 4.97
CA ASN A 175 -25.28 -4.74 4.40
C ASN A 175 -25.26 -3.20 4.50
N CYS A 176 -24.11 -2.58 4.78
CA CYS A 176 -24.02 -1.12 4.81
C CYS A 176 -24.08 -0.58 3.38
N ARG A 177 -25.18 0.08 3.04
CA ARG A 177 -25.29 0.91 1.82
C ARG A 177 -24.31 2.07 1.93
N TYR A 178 -23.86 2.57 0.80
CA TYR A 178 -22.91 3.68 0.69
C TYR A 178 -21.53 3.43 1.32
N GLY A 179 -21.22 2.18 1.72
CA GLY A 179 -19.93 1.81 2.31
C GLY A 179 -18.93 1.34 1.26
N ILE A 180 -17.90 2.12 0.97
CA ILE A 180 -16.83 1.77 0.03
C ILE A 180 -15.79 0.93 0.76
N ARG A 181 -15.64 -0.34 0.36
CA ARG A 181 -14.62 -1.27 0.87
C ARG A 181 -13.39 -1.36 -0.03
N ALA A 182 -13.56 -1.16 -1.32
CA ALA A 182 -12.48 -1.12 -2.29
C ALA A 182 -11.73 0.22 -2.22
N VAL A 183 -11.19 0.53 -1.04
CA VAL A 183 -10.67 1.86 -0.69
C VAL A 183 -9.52 2.28 -1.57
N ARG A 184 -8.58 1.36 -1.87
CA ARG A 184 -7.46 1.65 -2.76
C ARG A 184 -7.95 1.96 -4.18
N THR A 185 -8.94 1.22 -4.66
CA THR A 185 -9.57 1.47 -5.97
C THR A 185 -10.25 2.83 -5.99
N ALA A 186 -11.03 3.16 -4.96
CA ALA A 186 -11.69 4.47 -4.86
C ALA A 186 -10.67 5.63 -4.84
N LEU A 187 -9.55 5.47 -4.13
CA LEU A 187 -8.47 6.46 -4.13
C LEU A 187 -7.79 6.58 -5.50
N ASN A 188 -7.63 5.48 -6.23
CA ASN A 188 -7.11 5.51 -7.60
C ASN A 188 -8.08 6.24 -8.54
N CYS A 189 -9.39 5.97 -8.44
CA CYS A 189 -10.42 6.69 -9.19
C CYS A 189 -10.40 8.19 -8.89
N PHE A 190 -10.29 8.57 -7.60
CA PHE A 190 -10.13 9.97 -7.19
C PHE A 190 -8.89 10.61 -7.81
N SER A 191 -7.77 9.88 -7.81
CA SER A 191 -6.50 10.36 -8.38
C SER A 191 -6.55 10.54 -9.89
N SER A 192 -7.26 9.66 -10.59
CA SER A 192 -7.40 9.67 -12.05
C SER A 192 -8.41 10.71 -12.54
N LEU A 193 -9.56 10.79 -11.88
CA LEU A 193 -10.67 11.65 -12.29
C LEU A 193 -10.57 13.08 -11.76
N GLY A 194 -9.84 13.30 -10.66
CA GLY A 194 -9.89 14.54 -9.90
C GLY A 194 -11.16 14.68 -9.05
N THR A 195 -11.22 15.74 -8.26
CA THR A 195 -12.26 15.92 -7.23
C THR A 195 -13.67 15.95 -7.81
N GLU A 196 -13.90 16.77 -8.82
CA GLU A 196 -15.26 17.01 -9.37
C GLU A 196 -15.80 15.77 -10.12
N ASN A 197 -14.98 15.17 -10.98
CA ASN A 197 -15.40 14.00 -11.74
C ASN A 197 -15.56 12.76 -10.85
N TYR A 198 -14.74 12.62 -9.81
CA TYR A 198 -14.90 11.56 -8.82
C TYR A 198 -16.19 11.72 -8.02
N LYS A 199 -16.52 12.94 -7.59
CA LYS A 199 -17.79 13.24 -6.91
C LYS A 199 -18.98 12.96 -7.82
N PHE A 200 -18.87 13.32 -9.09
CA PHE A 200 -19.87 13.01 -10.10
C PHE A 200 -20.05 11.49 -10.29
N MET A 201 -18.96 10.72 -10.36
CA MET A 201 -19.01 9.25 -10.40
C MET A 201 -19.77 8.67 -9.20
N LEU A 202 -19.49 9.18 -8.01
CA LEU A 202 -20.22 8.76 -6.81
C LEU A 202 -21.69 9.11 -6.86
N ASP A 203 -22.07 10.29 -7.38
CA ASP A 203 -23.46 10.69 -7.55
C ASP A 203 -24.20 9.79 -8.56
N LEU A 204 -23.54 9.42 -9.67
CA LEU A 204 -24.07 8.42 -10.61
C LEU A 204 -24.35 7.09 -9.92
N LEU A 205 -23.39 6.55 -9.18
CA LEU A 205 -23.54 5.29 -8.45
C LEU A 205 -24.65 5.36 -7.39
N ARG A 206 -24.78 6.50 -6.72
CA ARG A 206 -25.83 6.74 -5.73
C ARG A 206 -27.23 6.78 -6.36
N ARG A 207 -27.41 7.51 -7.45
CA ARG A 207 -28.71 7.66 -8.12
C ARG A 207 -29.13 6.38 -8.85
N THR A 208 -28.14 5.69 -9.45
CA THR A 208 -28.42 4.48 -10.24
C THR A 208 -28.73 3.28 -9.35
N TRP A 209 -27.88 2.96 -8.41
CA TRP A 209 -27.95 1.73 -7.61
C TRP A 209 -28.04 1.97 -6.10
N ARG A 210 -28.34 3.20 -5.68
CA ARG A 210 -28.61 3.57 -4.27
C ARG A 210 -27.51 3.12 -3.31
N GLY A 211 -26.24 3.13 -3.74
CA GLY A 211 -25.10 2.72 -2.92
C GLY A 211 -25.12 1.26 -2.52
N GLU A 212 -25.78 0.40 -3.29
CA GLU A 212 -25.73 -1.05 -3.09
C GLU A 212 -24.27 -1.53 -3.13
N ARG A 213 -23.94 -2.48 -2.26
CA ARG A 213 -22.56 -2.92 -2.06
C ARG A 213 -21.85 -3.40 -3.32
N TRP A 214 -22.56 -4.12 -4.18
CA TRP A 214 -22.01 -4.64 -5.42
C TRP A 214 -21.63 -3.52 -6.39
N SER A 215 -22.39 -2.41 -6.41
CA SER A 215 -22.09 -1.24 -7.25
C SER A 215 -20.85 -0.46 -6.80
N LEU A 216 -20.33 -0.74 -5.60
CA LEU A 216 -19.16 -0.10 -4.99
C LEU A 216 -17.96 -1.04 -4.88
N ASN A 217 -18.00 -2.19 -5.55
CA ASN A 217 -16.88 -3.11 -5.61
C ASN A 217 -15.79 -2.61 -6.56
N GLN A 218 -14.63 -3.27 -6.53
CA GLN A 218 -13.48 -2.90 -7.35
C GLN A 218 -13.79 -2.85 -8.85
N ASN A 219 -14.52 -3.84 -9.38
CA ASN A 219 -14.82 -3.94 -10.80
C ASN A 219 -15.71 -2.80 -11.25
N MET A 220 -16.75 -2.48 -10.48
CA MET A 220 -17.69 -1.41 -10.78
C MET A 220 -17.03 -0.03 -10.70
N LEU A 221 -16.23 0.24 -9.67
CA LEU A 221 -15.52 1.51 -9.54
C LEU A 221 -14.55 1.74 -10.71
N ASN A 222 -13.77 0.72 -11.05
CA ASN A 222 -12.84 0.79 -12.18
C ASN A 222 -13.58 0.97 -13.53
N ALA A 223 -14.68 0.25 -13.71
CA ALA A 223 -15.48 0.37 -14.94
C ALA A 223 -16.10 1.76 -15.09
N MET A 224 -16.66 2.31 -14.02
CA MET A 224 -17.22 3.67 -14.02
C MET A 224 -16.14 4.73 -14.25
N GLU A 225 -14.96 4.57 -13.63
CA GLU A 225 -13.81 5.45 -13.88
C GLU A 225 -13.43 5.44 -15.37
N LEU A 226 -13.30 4.24 -15.95
CA LEU A 226 -12.93 4.09 -17.35
C LEU A 226 -14.00 4.69 -18.30
N LEU A 227 -15.28 4.43 -18.04
CA LEU A 227 -16.37 5.01 -18.81
C LEU A 227 -16.38 6.54 -18.75
N LEU A 228 -16.21 7.13 -17.58
CA LEU A 228 -16.19 8.58 -17.42
C LEU A 228 -14.97 9.23 -18.07
N ARG A 229 -13.83 8.59 -18.10
CA ARG A 229 -12.65 9.11 -18.82
C ARG A 229 -12.86 9.19 -20.32
N VAL A 230 -13.65 8.27 -20.88
CA VAL A 230 -13.86 8.16 -22.33
C VAL A 230 -15.12 8.88 -22.77
N PHE A 231 -16.20 8.76 -22.03
CA PHE A 231 -17.53 9.20 -22.40
C PHE A 231 -18.08 10.27 -21.47
N TRP A 232 -17.22 11.16 -20.99
CA TRP A 232 -17.62 12.24 -20.08
C TRP A 232 -18.81 13.07 -20.63
N HIS A 233 -18.75 13.45 -21.88
CA HIS A 233 -19.77 14.30 -22.49
C HIS A 233 -21.12 13.58 -22.62
N GLU A 234 -21.09 12.31 -23.00
CA GLU A 234 -22.28 11.48 -23.18
C GLU A 234 -22.92 11.11 -21.84
N LEU A 235 -22.10 10.86 -20.82
CA LEU A 235 -22.57 10.43 -19.49
C LEU A 235 -22.84 11.59 -18.52
N HIS A 236 -22.51 12.82 -18.89
CA HIS A 236 -22.73 13.99 -18.02
C HIS A 236 -24.20 14.27 -17.72
N ARG A 237 -25.12 13.68 -18.46
CA ARG A 237 -26.56 13.70 -18.19
C ARG A 237 -26.93 12.63 -17.16
N VAL A 238 -26.75 12.96 -15.89
CA VAL A 238 -26.87 12.01 -14.74
C VAL A 238 -28.22 11.28 -14.73
N ASP A 239 -29.30 12.01 -14.93
CA ASP A 239 -30.67 11.45 -14.84
C ASP A 239 -30.91 10.43 -15.94
N ASP A 240 -30.34 10.64 -17.11
CA ASP A 240 -30.47 9.74 -18.26
C ASP A 240 -29.73 8.42 -18.00
N PHE A 241 -28.48 8.48 -17.51
CA PHE A 241 -27.72 7.26 -17.13
C PHE A 241 -28.47 6.48 -16.04
N ALA A 242 -28.88 7.15 -14.97
CA ALA A 242 -29.58 6.52 -13.86
C ALA A 242 -30.91 5.88 -14.32
N LYS A 243 -31.69 6.56 -15.16
CA LYS A 243 -32.95 6.05 -15.73
C LYS A 243 -32.72 4.79 -16.56
N LYS A 244 -31.67 4.76 -17.40
CA LYS A 244 -31.35 3.62 -18.25
C LYS A 244 -30.79 2.44 -17.45
N MET A 245 -29.93 2.68 -16.45
CA MET A 245 -29.12 1.68 -15.79
C MET A 245 -29.71 1.15 -14.47
N SER A 246 -30.62 1.88 -13.81
CA SER A 246 -31.14 1.52 -12.48
C SER A 246 -31.87 0.17 -12.40
N ARG A 247 -32.34 -0.33 -13.53
CA ARG A 247 -33.03 -1.62 -13.63
C ARG A 247 -32.11 -2.83 -13.66
N PHE A 248 -30.84 -2.63 -13.98
CA PHE A 248 -29.88 -3.72 -14.07
C PHE A 248 -29.30 -4.03 -12.69
N THR A 249 -29.33 -5.31 -12.36
CA THR A 249 -28.81 -5.87 -11.10
C THR A 249 -27.35 -6.30 -11.26
N ASP A 250 -26.71 -6.68 -10.14
CA ASP A 250 -25.37 -7.31 -10.14
C ASP A 250 -25.32 -8.53 -11.09
N ASN A 251 -26.36 -9.36 -11.06
CA ASN A 251 -26.47 -10.54 -11.92
C ASN A 251 -26.52 -10.19 -13.42
N ASP A 252 -27.27 -9.17 -13.78
CA ASP A 252 -27.38 -8.73 -15.17
C ASP A 252 -26.05 -8.20 -15.71
N ILE A 253 -25.34 -7.42 -14.90
CA ILE A 253 -24.03 -6.87 -15.25
C ILE A 253 -22.99 -7.98 -15.35
N ASN A 254 -22.99 -8.93 -14.42
CA ASN A 254 -22.07 -10.07 -14.45
C ASN A 254 -22.33 -10.99 -15.66
N LYS A 255 -23.58 -11.22 -16.01
CA LYS A 255 -23.95 -11.98 -17.23
C LYS A 255 -23.48 -11.27 -18.50
N GLU A 256 -23.69 -9.97 -18.60
CA GLU A 256 -23.22 -9.20 -19.76
C GLU A 256 -21.68 -9.17 -19.81
N ALA A 257 -21.00 -9.01 -18.65
CA ALA A 257 -19.55 -9.04 -18.56
C ALA A 257 -18.95 -10.39 -19.01
N ALA A 258 -19.67 -11.49 -18.83
CA ALA A 258 -19.22 -12.79 -19.29
C ALA A 258 -19.04 -12.86 -20.82
N ASN A 259 -19.75 -12.03 -21.58
CA ASN A 259 -19.59 -11.96 -23.05
C ASN A 259 -18.23 -11.35 -23.47
N PHE A 260 -17.51 -10.72 -22.54
CA PHE A 260 -16.23 -10.05 -22.76
C PHE A 260 -15.09 -10.71 -21.98
N TYR A 261 -15.13 -12.02 -21.81
CA TYR A 261 -14.23 -12.79 -20.93
C TYR A 261 -12.74 -12.67 -21.30
N GLU A 262 -12.43 -12.38 -22.57
CA GLU A 262 -11.05 -12.20 -23.05
C GLU A 262 -10.41 -10.89 -22.56
N MET A 263 -11.23 -9.94 -22.10
CA MET A 263 -10.74 -8.65 -21.59
C MET A 263 -10.37 -8.74 -20.12
N SER A 264 -9.42 -7.92 -19.69
CA SER A 264 -9.16 -7.72 -18.26
C SER A 264 -10.38 -7.12 -17.54
N ASN A 265 -10.51 -7.39 -16.24
CA ASN A 265 -11.70 -7.00 -15.47
C ASN A 265 -12.16 -5.54 -15.64
N PRO A 266 -11.29 -4.49 -15.58
CA PRO A 266 -11.75 -3.12 -15.75
C PRO A 266 -12.46 -2.87 -17.08
N TYR A 267 -11.86 -3.36 -18.17
CA TYR A 267 -12.43 -3.20 -19.52
C TYR A 267 -13.69 -4.04 -19.69
N ARG A 268 -13.65 -5.30 -19.25
CA ARG A 268 -14.79 -6.22 -19.33
C ARG A 268 -16.06 -5.63 -18.72
N TYR A 269 -15.95 -5.05 -17.52
CA TYR A 269 -17.08 -4.42 -16.85
C TYR A 269 -17.47 -3.08 -17.48
N ALA A 270 -16.52 -2.30 -17.98
CA ALA A 270 -16.83 -1.07 -18.71
C ALA A 270 -17.58 -1.36 -20.02
N TRP A 271 -17.14 -2.39 -20.77
CA TRP A 271 -17.84 -2.85 -21.96
C TRP A 271 -19.23 -3.37 -21.64
N ALA A 272 -19.39 -4.14 -20.57
CA ALA A 272 -20.71 -4.64 -20.14
C ALA A 272 -21.67 -3.51 -19.80
N LEU A 273 -21.24 -2.54 -19.01
CA LEU A 273 -22.06 -1.37 -18.67
C LEU A 273 -22.42 -0.55 -19.90
N GLY A 274 -21.47 -0.29 -20.79
CA GLY A 274 -21.70 0.44 -22.04
C GLY A 274 -22.62 -0.30 -22.99
N SER A 275 -22.50 -1.64 -23.11
CA SER A 275 -23.39 -2.47 -23.90
C SER A 275 -24.83 -2.41 -23.39
N LEU A 276 -25.02 -2.55 -22.06
CA LEU A 276 -26.34 -2.44 -21.44
C LEU A 276 -26.94 -1.04 -21.61
N TYR A 277 -26.11 0.00 -21.49
CA TYR A 277 -26.52 1.38 -21.76
C TYR A 277 -26.99 1.54 -23.22
N ASN A 278 -26.23 1.04 -24.20
CA ASN A 278 -26.56 1.13 -25.62
C ASN A 278 -27.84 0.35 -25.98
N LYS A 279 -28.05 -0.83 -25.39
CA LYS A 279 -29.32 -1.57 -25.57
C LYS A 279 -30.54 -0.75 -25.14
N ARG A 280 -30.35 0.17 -24.20
CA ARG A 280 -31.43 1.09 -23.75
C ARG A 280 -31.50 2.35 -24.61
N ALA A 281 -30.35 2.92 -24.99
CA ALA A 281 -30.29 4.08 -25.87
C ALA A 281 -30.99 3.80 -27.20
N ALA A 282 -30.75 2.66 -27.83
CA ALA A 282 -31.38 2.22 -29.06
C ALA A 282 -32.91 2.11 -28.97
N LYS A 283 -33.44 1.77 -27.76
CA LYS A 283 -34.91 1.73 -27.53
C LYS A 283 -35.54 3.08 -27.35
N GLU A 284 -34.77 4.11 -27.05
CA GLU A 284 -35.20 5.47 -26.76
C GLU A 284 -34.81 6.46 -27.90
N GLU A 285 -34.30 5.92 -29.03
CA GLU A 285 -33.85 6.70 -30.22
C GLU A 285 -32.73 7.71 -29.88
N HIS A 286 -31.92 7.41 -28.87
CA HIS A 286 -30.76 8.20 -28.48
C HIS A 286 -29.44 7.59 -28.97
N ASP A 287 -28.45 8.43 -29.21
CA ASP A 287 -27.09 7.99 -29.56
C ASP A 287 -26.50 7.14 -28.46
N GLY A 288 -25.95 5.97 -28.84
CA GLY A 288 -25.26 5.07 -27.94
C GLY A 288 -23.79 5.47 -27.76
N LEU A 289 -23.10 4.81 -26.83
CA LEU A 289 -21.66 4.94 -26.61
C LEU A 289 -20.88 4.17 -27.68
N GLU A 290 -19.89 4.80 -28.29
CA GLU A 290 -18.96 4.15 -29.22
C GLU A 290 -17.90 3.33 -28.47
N LEU A 291 -18.24 2.12 -27.99
CA LEU A 291 -17.43 1.34 -27.07
C LEU A 291 -16.01 1.04 -27.55
N LYS A 292 -15.76 1.04 -28.86
CA LYS A 292 -14.42 0.84 -29.41
C LYS A 292 -13.40 1.87 -28.90
N LYS A 293 -13.86 3.06 -28.47
CA LYS A 293 -13.00 4.08 -27.87
C LYS A 293 -12.34 3.61 -26.56
N LEU A 294 -12.95 2.66 -25.85
CA LEU A 294 -12.38 2.06 -24.65
C LEU A 294 -11.03 1.34 -24.90
N ASN A 295 -10.82 0.82 -26.10
CA ASN A 295 -9.60 0.08 -26.45
C ASN A 295 -8.34 0.97 -26.49
N TYR A 296 -8.51 2.28 -26.62
CA TYR A 296 -7.39 3.23 -26.73
C TYR A 296 -6.99 3.88 -25.39
N VAL A 297 -7.62 3.46 -24.30
CA VAL A 297 -7.35 4.00 -22.96
C VAL A 297 -6.57 3.00 -22.14
N ASN A 298 -5.36 3.37 -21.72
CA ASN A 298 -4.58 2.55 -20.80
C ASN A 298 -5.18 2.66 -19.39
N PHE A 299 -5.54 1.52 -18.81
CA PHE A 299 -5.87 1.40 -17.40
C PHE A 299 -4.56 1.20 -16.63
N ARG A 300 -4.21 2.18 -15.79
CA ARG A 300 -3.00 2.16 -14.95
C ARG A 300 -3.23 1.49 -13.61
#